data_bdd4f192f7c3a6a85516295e7150ebb8
#
_entry.id   bdd4f192f7c3a6a85516295e7150ebb8
#
_cell.length_a   1.000
_cell.length_b   1.000
_cell.length_c   1.000
_cell.angle_alpha   90.00
_cell.angle_beta   90.00
_cell.angle_gamma   90.00
#
_symmetry.space_group_name_H-M   'P 1'
#
loop_
_entity.id
_entity.type
_entity.pdbx_description
1 polymer ?
#
loop_
_entity_poly.entity_id
_entity_poly.type
_entity_poly.pdbx_seq_one_letter_code
_entity_poly.pdbx_strand_id
1 'polypeptide(L)'
;MKDGLEPQQMKDRRKHLEFLRKTAIEAAWAGSYESALTLFEDGLALARRWKERELEELITCNRATVLLEMDRQDFDLSQLKQIVLRNSGSSNAVLASYTVAHAHEVRGEYSKATFYAQTALQRSRELGSAEWTAASLNLLANLELHESHFAGAQVLFQEALDRYAADGKGESREAAVVADNLGYCHIALDAVPLGLPLVRQSLSQLESLGYRQAMDYPCLDLCFASLKLEQAEEAEGWGVRALGLGREFGRNDVVKNAHYLLAETYSELGREDAAEEHYEALANYYPNFPALKNYLHQISLMGMINLRA
;
A
#
# COMPACT_ATOMS: atom_id res chain seq x y z
N MET A 1 1.31 -42.77 -8.18
CA MET A 1 2.75 -43.08 -8.07
C MET A 1 3.41 -41.82 -7.58
N LYS A 2 3.95 -41.78 -6.35
CA LYS A 2 4.79 -40.66 -5.85
C LYS A 2 6.06 -40.74 -6.69
N ASP A 3 6.41 -39.59 -7.29
CA ASP A 3 7.66 -39.48 -8.06
C ASP A 3 8.81 -39.96 -7.16
N GLY A 4 9.57 -40.98 -7.61
CA GLY A 4 10.62 -41.65 -6.83
C GLY A 4 11.88 -40.77 -6.65
N LEU A 5 11.68 -39.57 -6.13
CA LEU A 5 12.76 -38.63 -5.81
C LEU A 5 13.27 -38.87 -4.40
N GLU A 6 14.58 -38.79 -4.26
CA GLU A 6 15.25 -38.81 -2.95
C GLU A 6 14.78 -37.60 -2.11
N PRO A 7 14.59 -37.76 -0.77
CA PRO A 7 14.17 -36.67 0.12
C PRO A 7 15.01 -35.39 -0.01
N GLN A 8 16.30 -35.53 -0.29
CA GLN A 8 17.21 -34.40 -0.51
C GLN A 8 16.85 -33.62 -1.77
N GLN A 9 16.54 -34.30 -2.86
CA GLN A 9 16.15 -33.65 -4.11
C GLN A 9 14.81 -32.87 -3.98
N MET A 10 13.89 -33.40 -3.20
CA MET A 10 12.62 -32.68 -2.89
C MET A 10 12.91 -31.42 -2.07
N LYS A 11 13.78 -31.50 -1.06
CA LYS A 11 14.18 -30.36 -0.24
C LYS A 11 14.89 -29.28 -1.06
N ASP A 12 15.74 -29.67 -2.00
CA ASP A 12 16.48 -28.73 -2.86
C ASP A 12 15.54 -28.02 -3.86
N ARG A 13 14.50 -28.71 -4.38
CA ARG A 13 13.44 -28.10 -5.21
C ARG A 13 12.65 -27.05 -4.43
N ARG A 14 12.19 -27.37 -3.22
CA ARG A 14 11.47 -26.40 -2.37
C ARG A 14 12.32 -25.19 -2.03
N LYS A 15 13.59 -25.37 -1.69
CA LYS A 15 14.52 -24.26 -1.44
C LYS A 15 14.70 -23.37 -2.68
N HIS A 16 14.78 -23.97 -3.86
CA HIS A 16 14.92 -23.20 -5.10
C HIS A 16 13.66 -22.37 -5.39
N LEU A 17 12.46 -22.93 -5.22
CA LEU A 17 11.20 -22.19 -5.37
C LEU A 17 11.06 -21.08 -4.35
N GLU A 18 11.42 -21.32 -3.09
CA GLU A 18 11.42 -20.28 -2.05
C GLU A 18 12.43 -19.17 -2.35
N PHE A 19 13.59 -19.52 -2.91
CA PHE A 19 14.58 -18.53 -3.35
C PHE A 19 14.01 -17.65 -4.45
N LEU A 20 13.44 -18.23 -5.52
CA LEU A 20 12.81 -17.46 -6.61
C LEU A 20 11.70 -16.55 -6.09
N ARG A 21 10.82 -17.08 -5.23
CA ARG A 21 9.74 -16.32 -4.62
C ARG A 21 10.24 -15.12 -3.82
N LYS A 22 11.22 -15.33 -2.94
CA LYS A 22 11.80 -14.26 -2.11
C LYS A 22 12.50 -13.20 -2.96
N THR A 23 13.31 -13.62 -3.93
CA THR A 23 13.98 -12.70 -4.85
C THR A 23 12.97 -11.88 -5.67
N ALA A 24 11.85 -12.49 -6.09
CA ALA A 24 10.78 -11.78 -6.78
C ALA A 24 10.11 -10.71 -5.86
N ILE A 25 9.86 -11.06 -4.59
CA ILE A 25 9.31 -10.12 -3.61
C ILE A 25 10.28 -8.95 -3.37
N GLU A 26 11.57 -9.23 -3.21
CA GLU A 26 12.62 -8.21 -3.04
C GLU A 26 12.72 -7.28 -4.27
N ALA A 27 12.63 -7.85 -5.47
CA ALA A 27 12.60 -7.07 -6.72
C ALA A 27 11.36 -6.16 -6.79
N ALA A 28 10.19 -6.67 -6.40
CA ALA A 28 8.98 -5.86 -6.32
C ALA A 28 9.12 -4.71 -5.31
N TRP A 29 9.67 -4.99 -4.15
CA TRP A 29 9.95 -3.97 -3.14
C TRP A 29 10.98 -2.90 -3.57
N ALA A 30 11.85 -3.26 -4.50
CA ALA A 30 12.78 -2.32 -5.13
C ALA A 30 12.16 -1.55 -6.32
N GLY A 31 10.84 -1.73 -6.59
CA GLY A 31 10.15 -1.11 -7.72
C GLY A 31 10.41 -1.79 -9.08
N SER A 32 11.15 -2.92 -9.09
CA SER A 32 11.49 -3.67 -10.31
C SER A 32 10.40 -4.70 -10.65
N TYR A 33 9.17 -4.22 -10.86
CA TYR A 33 7.98 -5.08 -10.99
C TYR A 33 8.04 -6.09 -12.13
N GLU A 34 8.52 -5.70 -13.32
CA GLU A 34 8.63 -6.63 -14.46
C GLU A 34 9.63 -7.77 -14.18
N SER A 35 10.73 -7.46 -13.49
CA SER A 35 11.69 -8.49 -13.04
C SER A 35 11.05 -9.43 -12.01
N ALA A 36 10.26 -8.89 -11.09
CA ALA A 36 9.51 -9.67 -10.11
C ALA A 36 8.51 -10.62 -10.79
N LEU A 37 7.76 -10.13 -11.77
CA LEU A 37 6.78 -10.94 -12.52
C LEU A 37 7.46 -12.07 -13.28
N THR A 38 8.60 -11.81 -13.92
CA THR A 38 9.40 -12.85 -14.61
C THR A 38 9.83 -13.96 -13.64
N LEU A 39 10.35 -13.60 -12.47
CA LEU A 39 10.74 -14.58 -11.44
C LEU A 39 9.56 -15.38 -10.89
N PHE A 40 8.39 -14.74 -10.72
CA PHE A 40 7.17 -15.45 -10.33
C PHE A 40 6.70 -16.43 -11.41
N GLU A 41 6.79 -16.08 -12.69
CA GLU A 41 6.41 -16.96 -13.81
C GLU A 41 7.32 -18.18 -13.88
N ASP A 42 8.64 -18.01 -13.75
CA ASP A 42 9.60 -19.09 -13.65
C ASP A 42 9.30 -20.01 -12.45
N GLY A 43 9.04 -19.41 -11.28
CA GLY A 43 8.66 -20.13 -10.08
C GLY A 43 7.38 -20.95 -10.26
N LEU A 44 6.34 -20.37 -10.88
CA LEU A 44 5.07 -21.04 -11.16
C LEU A 44 5.25 -22.23 -12.13
N ALA A 45 6.04 -22.05 -13.20
CA ALA A 45 6.33 -23.11 -14.16
C ALA A 45 7.03 -24.29 -13.46
N LEU A 46 8.01 -24.02 -12.61
CA LEU A 46 8.72 -25.04 -11.85
C LEU A 46 7.83 -25.70 -10.77
N ALA A 47 7.05 -24.92 -10.02
CA ALA A 47 6.14 -25.44 -9.00
C ALA A 47 5.12 -26.43 -9.59
N ARG A 48 4.52 -26.10 -10.74
CA ARG A 48 3.63 -26.99 -11.51
C ARG A 48 4.33 -28.25 -11.98
N ARG A 49 5.52 -28.09 -12.57
CA ARG A 49 6.34 -29.22 -13.07
C ARG A 49 6.72 -30.17 -11.92
N TRP A 50 7.04 -29.63 -10.74
CA TRP A 50 7.44 -30.43 -9.58
C TRP A 50 6.27 -30.82 -8.68
N LYS A 51 5.04 -30.41 -9.02
CA LYS A 51 3.80 -30.66 -8.25
C LYS A 51 3.86 -30.14 -6.80
N GLU A 52 4.59 -29.03 -6.60
CA GLU A 52 4.74 -28.32 -5.32
C GLU A 52 3.58 -27.33 -5.15
N ARG A 53 2.39 -27.87 -4.93
CA ARG A 53 1.12 -27.11 -4.92
C ARG A 53 1.09 -25.97 -3.89
N GLU A 54 1.63 -26.20 -2.71
CA GLU A 54 1.66 -25.20 -1.64
C GLU A 54 2.43 -23.94 -2.09
N LEU A 55 3.61 -24.13 -2.70
CA LEU A 55 4.42 -23.04 -3.24
C LEU A 55 3.82 -22.43 -4.52
N GLU A 56 3.14 -23.22 -5.35
CA GLU A 56 2.37 -22.69 -6.48
C GLU A 56 1.30 -21.70 -5.99
N GLU A 57 0.54 -22.05 -4.96
CA GLU A 57 -0.49 -21.21 -4.36
C GLU A 57 0.11 -19.91 -3.79
N LEU A 58 1.24 -19.98 -3.04
CA LEU A 58 1.94 -18.82 -2.50
C LEU A 58 2.45 -17.88 -3.59
N ILE A 59 3.12 -18.44 -4.62
CA ILE A 59 3.65 -17.65 -5.74
C ILE A 59 2.50 -17.00 -6.52
N THR A 60 1.39 -17.71 -6.71
CA THR A 60 0.18 -17.17 -7.36
C THR A 60 -0.35 -15.94 -6.63
N CYS A 61 -0.45 -16.00 -5.30
CA CYS A 61 -0.90 -14.88 -4.48
C CYS A 61 0.09 -13.70 -4.56
N ASN A 62 1.39 -13.94 -4.38
CA ASN A 62 2.40 -12.88 -4.44
C ASN A 62 2.44 -12.19 -5.82
N ARG A 63 2.34 -12.98 -6.92
CA ARG A 63 2.26 -12.42 -8.27
C ARG A 63 1.02 -11.53 -8.44
N ALA A 64 -0.14 -11.97 -7.95
CA ALA A 64 -1.36 -11.18 -8.01
C ALA A 64 -1.24 -9.88 -7.20
N THR A 65 -0.59 -9.90 -6.03
CA THR A 65 -0.32 -8.68 -5.25
C THR A 65 0.54 -7.69 -6.04
N VAL A 66 1.61 -8.15 -6.70
CA VAL A 66 2.46 -7.28 -7.54
C VAL A 66 1.70 -6.70 -8.73
N LEU A 67 0.81 -7.48 -9.36
CA LEU A 67 -0.04 -6.97 -10.44
C LEU A 67 -1.00 -5.88 -9.94
N LEU A 68 -1.54 -6.01 -8.73
CA LEU A 68 -2.39 -4.99 -8.11
C LEU A 68 -1.62 -3.70 -7.81
N GLU A 69 -0.37 -3.79 -7.34
CA GLU A 69 0.51 -2.63 -7.15
C GLU A 69 0.81 -1.88 -8.46
N MET A 70 0.73 -2.58 -9.60
CA MET A 70 0.88 -2.00 -10.94
C MET A 70 -0.45 -1.52 -11.55
N ASP A 71 -1.53 -1.49 -10.79
CA ASP A 71 -2.91 -1.25 -11.27
C ASP A 71 -3.32 -2.22 -12.40
N ARG A 72 -2.78 -3.44 -12.39
CA ARG A 72 -3.08 -4.51 -13.35
C ARG A 72 -3.96 -5.57 -12.71
N GLN A 73 -4.94 -6.05 -13.47
CA GLN A 73 -5.89 -7.06 -12.99
C GLN A 73 -5.89 -8.33 -13.85
N ASP A 74 -4.79 -8.61 -14.56
CA ASP A 74 -4.60 -9.78 -15.44
C ASP A 74 -4.22 -11.04 -14.64
N PHE A 75 -5.02 -11.35 -13.60
CA PHE A 75 -4.93 -12.57 -12.80
C PHE A 75 -6.31 -13.18 -12.54
N ASP A 76 -6.33 -14.47 -12.28
CA ASP A 76 -7.59 -15.21 -12.02
C ASP A 76 -8.01 -15.09 -10.55
N LEU A 77 -8.92 -14.16 -10.28
CA LEU A 77 -9.51 -13.99 -8.94
C LEU A 77 -10.25 -15.26 -8.45
N SER A 78 -10.79 -16.09 -9.38
CA SER A 78 -11.47 -17.32 -9.00
C SER A 78 -10.48 -18.37 -8.47
N GLN A 79 -9.27 -18.39 -8.99
CA GLN A 79 -8.18 -19.23 -8.49
C GLN A 79 -7.79 -18.85 -7.06
N LEU A 80 -7.65 -17.54 -6.78
CA LEU A 80 -7.37 -17.06 -5.42
C LEU A 80 -8.49 -17.43 -4.45
N LYS A 81 -9.76 -17.25 -4.83
CA LYS A 81 -10.91 -17.66 -4.02
C LYS A 81 -10.93 -19.17 -3.76
N GLN A 82 -10.51 -19.99 -4.71
CA GLN A 82 -10.38 -21.44 -4.48
C GLN A 82 -9.30 -21.76 -3.44
N ILE A 83 -8.19 -21.02 -3.39
CA ILE A 83 -7.15 -21.18 -2.35
C ILE A 83 -7.76 -20.86 -0.98
N VAL A 84 -8.53 -19.75 -0.87
CA VAL A 84 -9.25 -19.38 0.34
C VAL A 84 -10.14 -20.53 0.84
N LEU A 85 -10.87 -21.19 -0.05
CA LEU A 85 -11.84 -22.24 0.33
C LEU A 85 -11.18 -23.58 0.68
N ARG A 86 -10.05 -23.92 0.05
CA ARG A 86 -9.45 -25.26 0.18
C ARG A 86 -8.67 -25.47 1.47
N ASN A 87 -8.00 -24.43 1.97
CA ASN A 87 -7.00 -24.54 3.02
C ASN A 87 -7.31 -23.57 4.18
N SER A 88 -8.50 -23.64 4.75
CA SER A 88 -8.98 -22.68 5.76
C SER A 88 -8.03 -22.45 6.95
N GLY A 89 -7.17 -23.42 7.29
CA GLY A 89 -6.21 -23.36 8.38
C GLY A 89 -4.75 -23.15 7.95
N SER A 90 -4.47 -22.72 6.72
CA SER A 90 -3.10 -22.54 6.21
C SER A 90 -2.71 -21.07 6.02
N SER A 91 -1.40 -20.78 6.07
CA SER A 91 -0.87 -19.46 5.72
C SER A 91 -1.23 -19.04 4.28
N ASN A 92 -1.34 -20.00 3.36
CA ASN A 92 -1.78 -19.75 1.99
C ASN A 92 -3.19 -19.16 1.94
N ALA A 93 -4.09 -19.67 2.79
CA ALA A 93 -5.46 -19.17 2.85
C ALA A 93 -5.55 -17.77 3.45
N VAL A 94 -4.65 -17.42 4.39
CA VAL A 94 -4.53 -16.04 4.90
C VAL A 94 -4.07 -15.11 3.78
N LEU A 95 -2.96 -15.45 3.12
CA LEU A 95 -2.42 -14.65 2.02
C LEU A 95 -3.44 -14.51 0.88
N ALA A 96 -4.11 -15.60 0.49
CA ALA A 96 -5.14 -15.55 -0.54
C ALA A 96 -6.32 -14.67 -0.14
N SER A 97 -6.79 -14.73 1.12
CA SER A 97 -7.85 -13.86 1.62
C SER A 97 -7.43 -12.40 1.58
N TYR A 98 -6.21 -12.09 2.01
CA TYR A 98 -5.61 -10.77 1.93
C TYR A 98 -5.54 -10.26 0.48
N THR A 99 -5.01 -11.06 -0.45
CA THR A 99 -4.89 -10.67 -1.86
C THR A 99 -6.25 -10.49 -2.53
N VAL A 100 -7.25 -11.32 -2.19
CA VAL A 100 -8.62 -11.15 -2.68
C VAL A 100 -9.26 -9.86 -2.13
N ALA A 101 -9.02 -9.54 -0.86
CA ALA A 101 -9.48 -8.29 -0.25
C ALA A 101 -8.88 -7.08 -0.98
N HIS A 102 -7.57 -7.05 -1.18
CA HIS A 102 -6.88 -6.00 -1.92
C HIS A 102 -7.38 -5.88 -3.37
N ALA A 103 -7.65 -7.00 -4.06
CA ALA A 103 -8.23 -6.98 -5.40
C ALA A 103 -9.64 -6.34 -5.44
N HIS A 104 -10.46 -6.55 -4.40
CA HIS A 104 -11.76 -5.91 -4.28
C HIS A 104 -11.63 -4.43 -3.89
N GLU A 105 -10.65 -4.05 -3.05
CA GLU A 105 -10.33 -2.67 -2.70
C GLU A 105 -9.99 -1.86 -3.96
N VAL A 106 -9.03 -2.30 -4.78
CA VAL A 106 -8.64 -1.65 -6.05
C VAL A 106 -9.82 -1.51 -7.02
N ARG A 107 -10.83 -2.39 -6.94
CA ARG A 107 -12.06 -2.32 -7.73
C ARG A 107 -13.11 -1.39 -7.14
N GLY A 108 -12.89 -0.78 -5.99
CA GLY A 108 -13.88 0.00 -5.25
C GLY A 108 -15.03 -0.84 -4.67
N GLU A 109 -14.86 -2.16 -4.60
CA GLU A 109 -15.86 -3.09 -4.07
C GLU A 109 -15.66 -3.25 -2.54
N TYR A 110 -15.70 -2.15 -1.79
CA TYR A 110 -15.28 -2.06 -0.38
C TYR A 110 -15.96 -3.08 0.54
N SER A 111 -17.27 -3.31 0.41
CA SER A 111 -17.96 -4.33 1.23
C SER A 111 -17.38 -5.74 1.05
N LYS A 112 -16.98 -6.11 -0.17
CA LYS A 112 -16.34 -7.40 -0.43
C LYS A 112 -14.90 -7.40 0.09
N ALA A 113 -14.17 -6.31 -0.09
CA ALA A 113 -12.83 -6.13 0.45
C ALA A 113 -12.82 -6.33 1.97
N THR A 114 -13.71 -5.66 2.69
CA THR A 114 -13.87 -5.78 4.15
C THR A 114 -14.16 -7.21 4.57
N PHE A 115 -15.07 -7.93 3.88
CA PHE A 115 -15.36 -9.33 4.19
C PHE A 115 -14.11 -10.23 4.10
N TYR A 116 -13.33 -10.10 3.02
CA TYR A 116 -12.13 -10.91 2.85
C TYR A 116 -10.98 -10.47 3.76
N ALA A 117 -10.85 -9.18 4.07
CA ALA A 117 -9.87 -8.67 5.03
C ALA A 117 -10.17 -9.16 6.46
N GLN A 118 -11.45 -9.17 6.88
CA GLN A 118 -11.88 -9.77 8.14
C GLN A 118 -11.61 -11.28 8.17
N THR A 119 -11.82 -11.98 7.05
CA THR A 119 -11.48 -13.40 6.91
C THR A 119 -9.98 -13.64 7.08
N ALA A 120 -9.13 -12.79 6.48
CA ALA A 120 -7.68 -12.86 6.64
C ALA A 120 -7.28 -12.60 8.10
N LEU A 121 -7.86 -11.59 8.75
CA LEU A 121 -7.60 -11.25 10.15
C LEU A 121 -7.99 -12.39 11.10
N GLN A 122 -9.18 -12.97 10.94
CA GLN A 122 -9.61 -14.09 11.76
C GLN A 122 -8.63 -15.26 11.64
N ARG A 123 -8.30 -15.66 10.41
CA ARG A 123 -7.39 -16.80 10.15
C ARG A 123 -5.97 -16.56 10.64
N SER A 124 -5.46 -15.34 10.50
CA SER A 124 -4.12 -14.99 10.98
C SER A 124 -4.04 -15.08 12.52
N ARG A 125 -5.11 -14.70 13.22
CA ARG A 125 -5.24 -14.87 14.68
C ARG A 125 -5.32 -16.34 15.07
N GLU A 126 -6.09 -17.15 14.35
CA GLU A 126 -6.19 -18.61 14.57
C GLU A 126 -4.83 -19.31 14.35
N LEU A 127 -4.02 -18.85 13.39
CA LEU A 127 -2.67 -19.34 13.15
C LEU A 127 -1.63 -18.81 14.14
N GLY A 128 -1.97 -17.81 14.97
CA GLY A 128 -1.03 -17.14 15.85
C GLY A 128 0.06 -16.34 15.13
N SER A 129 -0.20 -15.93 13.88
CA SER A 129 0.77 -15.16 13.08
C SER A 129 0.61 -13.65 13.36
N ALA A 130 1.55 -13.08 14.11
CA ALA A 130 1.57 -11.64 14.40
C ALA A 130 1.70 -10.81 13.11
N GLU A 131 2.58 -11.22 12.19
CA GLU A 131 2.82 -10.56 10.90
C GLU A 131 1.54 -10.48 10.05
N TRP A 132 0.87 -11.62 9.82
CA TRP A 132 -0.36 -11.64 9.02
C TRP A 132 -1.53 -10.96 9.73
N THR A 133 -1.54 -10.97 11.07
CA THR A 133 -2.53 -10.21 11.86
C THR A 133 -2.33 -8.71 11.64
N ALA A 134 -1.09 -8.22 11.74
CA ALA A 134 -0.76 -6.81 11.50
C ALA A 134 -1.08 -6.39 10.05
N ALA A 135 -0.70 -7.19 9.06
CA ALA A 135 -1.00 -6.91 7.65
C ALA A 135 -2.53 -6.84 7.38
N SER A 136 -3.30 -7.75 7.99
CA SER A 136 -4.77 -7.76 7.83
C SER A 136 -5.44 -6.58 8.54
N LEU A 137 -4.92 -6.15 9.69
CA LEU A 137 -5.36 -4.95 10.40
C LEU A 137 -5.06 -3.69 9.58
N ASN A 138 -3.85 -3.59 8.99
CA ASN A 138 -3.50 -2.49 8.10
C ASN A 138 -4.46 -2.40 6.90
N LEU A 139 -4.79 -3.53 6.27
CA LEU A 139 -5.72 -3.54 5.14
C LEU A 139 -7.13 -3.08 5.56
N LEU A 140 -7.64 -3.53 6.71
CA LEU A 140 -8.91 -3.07 7.24
C LEU A 140 -8.88 -1.57 7.56
N ALA A 141 -7.78 -1.08 8.12
CA ALA A 141 -7.60 0.34 8.41
C ALA A 141 -7.59 1.19 7.13
N ASN A 142 -6.96 0.71 6.05
CA ASN A 142 -7.01 1.38 4.75
C ASN A 142 -8.44 1.45 4.19
N LEU A 143 -9.25 0.40 4.36
CA LEU A 143 -10.66 0.41 3.97
C LEU A 143 -11.47 1.46 4.77
N GLU A 144 -11.23 1.60 6.08
CA GLU A 144 -11.79 2.69 6.88
C GLU A 144 -11.34 4.07 6.39
N LEU A 145 -10.07 4.21 5.96
CA LEU A 145 -9.56 5.45 5.37
C LEU A 145 -10.29 5.82 4.07
N HIS A 146 -10.53 4.86 3.18
CA HIS A 146 -11.28 5.13 1.94
C HIS A 146 -12.68 5.71 2.22
N GLU A 147 -13.30 5.29 3.32
CA GLU A 147 -14.59 5.81 3.78
C GLU A 147 -14.46 7.06 4.66
N SER A 148 -13.25 7.61 4.82
CA SER A 148 -12.93 8.77 5.69
C SER A 148 -13.25 8.53 7.18
N HIS A 149 -13.27 7.28 7.62
CA HIS A 149 -13.46 6.89 9.01
C HIS A 149 -12.12 6.93 9.78
N PHE A 150 -11.48 8.09 9.82
CA PHE A 150 -10.12 8.27 10.36
C PHE A 150 -9.96 7.75 11.80
N ALA A 151 -10.94 7.95 12.66
CA ALA A 151 -10.89 7.46 14.06
C ALA A 151 -10.92 5.92 14.14
N GLY A 152 -11.70 5.26 13.29
CA GLY A 152 -11.72 3.80 13.17
C GLY A 152 -10.38 3.26 12.65
N ALA A 153 -9.85 3.90 11.61
CA ALA A 153 -8.56 3.55 11.03
C ALA A 153 -7.41 3.67 12.05
N GLN A 154 -7.39 4.75 12.88
CA GLN A 154 -6.39 4.93 13.94
C GLN A 154 -6.29 3.73 14.88
N VAL A 155 -7.43 3.21 15.35
CA VAL A 155 -7.47 2.07 16.27
C VAL A 155 -6.84 0.83 15.64
N LEU A 156 -7.16 0.58 14.36
CA LEU A 156 -6.65 -0.59 13.63
C LEU A 156 -5.15 -0.45 13.30
N PHE A 157 -4.70 0.74 12.89
CA PHE A 157 -3.27 0.99 12.65
C PHE A 157 -2.44 0.87 13.93
N GLN A 158 -2.95 1.39 15.07
CA GLN A 158 -2.27 1.24 16.34
C GLN A 158 -2.15 -0.24 16.73
N GLU A 159 -3.24 -1.03 16.63
CA GLU A 159 -3.16 -2.47 16.89
C GLU A 159 -2.16 -3.16 15.95
N ALA A 160 -2.09 -2.77 14.66
CA ALA A 160 -1.12 -3.34 13.73
C ALA A 160 0.32 -3.04 14.14
N LEU A 161 0.64 -1.80 14.56
CA LEU A 161 1.97 -1.43 15.05
C LEU A 161 2.36 -2.20 16.31
N ASP A 162 1.42 -2.36 17.26
CA ASP A 162 1.63 -3.14 18.47
C ASP A 162 1.98 -4.61 18.14
N ARG A 163 1.35 -5.18 17.10
CA ARG A 163 1.66 -6.54 16.62
C ARG A 163 3.04 -6.63 15.99
N TYR A 164 3.44 -5.66 15.15
CA TYR A 164 4.78 -5.63 14.59
C TYR A 164 5.84 -5.46 15.68
N ALA A 165 5.61 -4.59 16.65
CA ALA A 165 6.52 -4.40 17.78
C ALA A 165 6.69 -5.68 18.62
N ALA A 166 5.59 -6.37 18.93
CA ALA A 166 5.60 -7.62 19.69
C ALA A 166 6.33 -8.76 18.94
N ASP A 167 6.34 -8.75 17.61
CA ASP A 167 7.05 -9.72 16.76
C ASP A 167 8.52 -9.32 16.49
N GLY A 168 9.02 -8.25 17.10
CA GLY A 168 10.36 -7.71 16.85
C GLY A 168 10.56 -7.07 15.48
N LYS A 169 9.47 -6.74 14.78
CA LYS A 169 9.44 -6.14 13.44
C LYS A 169 9.04 -4.66 13.44
N GLY A 170 9.14 -3.97 14.58
CA GLY A 170 8.81 -2.55 14.70
C GLY A 170 9.62 -1.63 13.78
N GLU A 171 10.80 -2.07 13.35
CA GLU A 171 11.65 -1.35 12.40
C GLU A 171 11.55 -1.91 10.97
N SER A 172 10.53 -2.69 10.65
CA SER A 172 10.30 -3.18 9.29
C SER A 172 9.71 -2.10 8.37
N ARG A 173 9.82 -2.31 7.06
CA ARG A 173 9.15 -1.48 6.06
C ARG A 173 7.64 -1.40 6.30
N GLU A 174 7.04 -2.54 6.58
CA GLU A 174 5.60 -2.65 6.82
C GLU A 174 5.17 -1.82 8.04
N ALA A 175 5.94 -1.89 9.12
CA ALA A 175 5.68 -1.06 10.31
C ALA A 175 5.84 0.44 10.00
N ALA A 176 6.83 0.82 9.17
CA ALA A 176 7.00 2.21 8.76
C ALA A 176 5.79 2.73 7.96
N VAL A 177 5.27 1.94 7.01
CA VAL A 177 4.06 2.31 6.23
C VAL A 177 2.84 2.44 7.14
N VAL A 178 2.66 1.53 8.11
CA VAL A 178 1.55 1.62 9.08
C VAL A 178 1.69 2.85 9.97
N ALA A 179 2.92 3.20 10.39
CA ALA A 179 3.18 4.40 11.19
C ALA A 179 2.86 5.69 10.42
N ASP A 180 3.16 5.74 9.11
CA ASP A 180 2.77 6.82 8.23
C ASP A 180 1.24 6.98 8.17
N ASN A 181 0.53 5.91 7.88
CA ASN A 181 -0.94 5.93 7.81
C ASN A 181 -1.59 6.34 9.14
N LEU A 182 -1.03 5.90 10.29
CA LEU A 182 -1.48 6.37 11.60
C LEU A 182 -1.20 7.87 11.78
N GLY A 183 -0.03 8.32 11.35
CA GLY A 183 0.35 9.74 11.35
C GLY A 183 -0.61 10.57 10.50
N TYR A 184 -0.93 10.10 9.30
CA TYR A 184 -1.91 10.72 8.42
C TYR A 184 -3.30 10.84 9.08
N CYS A 185 -3.80 9.79 9.74
CA CYS A 185 -5.06 9.85 10.46
C CYS A 185 -5.07 10.96 11.52
N HIS A 186 -3.98 11.10 12.28
CA HIS A 186 -3.85 12.19 13.26
C HIS A 186 -3.88 13.56 12.58
N ILE A 187 -3.17 13.74 11.45
CA ILE A 187 -3.14 15.00 10.70
C ILE A 187 -4.53 15.32 10.13
N ALA A 188 -5.22 14.32 9.58
CA ALA A 188 -6.57 14.49 9.04
C ALA A 188 -7.61 14.89 10.11
N LEU A 189 -7.42 14.42 11.34
CA LEU A 189 -8.22 14.78 12.51
C LEU A 189 -7.73 16.05 13.25
N ASP A 190 -6.94 16.90 12.58
CA ASP A 190 -6.35 18.15 13.12
C ASP A 190 -5.43 17.97 14.33
N ALA A 191 -5.03 16.73 14.63
CA ALA A 191 -4.05 16.43 15.68
C ALA A 191 -2.61 16.40 15.10
N VAL A 192 -2.24 17.43 14.31
CA VAL A 192 -0.95 17.53 13.59
C VAL A 192 0.26 17.29 14.50
N PRO A 193 0.33 17.82 15.75
CA PRO A 193 1.46 17.56 16.65
C PRO A 193 1.67 16.08 17.01
N LEU A 194 0.63 15.25 16.91
CA LEU A 194 0.72 13.80 17.14
C LEU A 194 1.10 13.04 15.87
N GLY A 195 0.60 13.47 14.71
CA GLY A 195 0.83 12.80 13.44
C GLY A 195 2.20 13.08 12.84
N LEU A 196 2.65 14.33 12.88
CA LEU A 196 3.88 14.76 12.23
C LEU A 196 5.14 13.96 12.66
N PRO A 197 5.38 13.67 13.96
CA PRO A 197 6.50 12.83 14.36
C PRO A 197 6.44 11.41 13.77
N LEU A 198 5.26 10.81 13.68
CA LEU A 198 5.06 9.46 13.11
C LEU A 198 5.42 9.42 11.63
N VAL A 199 4.93 10.40 10.85
CA VAL A 199 5.25 10.49 9.41
C VAL A 199 6.74 10.74 9.18
N ARG A 200 7.38 11.63 9.95
CA ARG A 200 8.83 11.89 9.86
C ARG A 200 9.66 10.65 10.21
N GLN A 201 9.28 9.92 11.25
CA GLN A 201 9.93 8.68 11.64
C GLN A 201 9.79 7.62 10.55
N SER A 202 8.57 7.45 9.99
CA SER A 202 8.31 6.54 8.88
C SER A 202 9.21 6.85 7.69
N LEU A 203 9.25 8.10 7.23
CA LEU A 203 10.08 8.53 6.11
C LEU A 203 11.56 8.21 6.37
N SER A 204 12.09 8.59 7.54
CA SER A 204 13.49 8.32 7.92
C SER A 204 13.81 6.82 7.91
N GLN A 205 12.88 5.98 8.40
CA GLN A 205 13.02 4.53 8.41
C GLN A 205 13.02 3.96 6.99
N LEU A 206 12.09 4.39 6.12
CA LEU A 206 12.02 3.96 4.72
C LEU A 206 13.28 4.38 3.94
N GLU A 207 13.81 5.58 4.21
CA GLU A 207 15.08 6.06 3.64
C GLU A 207 16.25 5.15 4.06
N SER A 208 16.35 4.83 5.35
CA SER A 208 17.43 3.97 5.87
C SER A 208 17.40 2.56 5.32
N LEU A 209 16.20 2.05 5.00
CA LEU A 209 15.96 0.75 4.40
C LEU A 209 16.08 0.74 2.87
N GLY A 210 16.17 1.93 2.23
CA GLY A 210 16.26 2.06 0.77
C GLY A 210 14.94 1.83 0.02
N TYR A 211 13.79 1.90 0.68
CA TYR A 211 12.47 1.66 0.08
C TYR A 211 11.88 2.94 -0.53
N ARG A 212 12.47 3.43 -1.62
CA ARG A 212 12.10 4.69 -2.27
C ARG A 212 10.64 4.78 -2.72
N GLN A 213 10.08 3.68 -3.25
CA GLN A 213 8.70 3.63 -3.75
C GLN A 213 7.64 3.75 -2.63
N ALA A 214 8.02 3.56 -1.37
CA ALA A 214 7.12 3.74 -0.23
C ALA A 214 7.25 5.13 0.44
N MET A 215 8.08 6.01 -0.11
CA MET A 215 8.34 7.34 0.46
C MET A 215 7.41 8.43 -0.10
N ASP A 216 6.64 8.11 -1.11
CA ASP A 216 5.73 9.03 -1.80
C ASP A 216 4.62 9.55 -0.87
N TYR A 217 3.91 8.66 -0.18
CA TYR A 217 2.88 9.05 0.79
C TYR A 217 3.43 9.82 2.00
N PRO A 218 4.50 9.38 2.69
CA PRO A 218 5.09 10.20 3.75
C PRO A 218 5.46 11.62 3.31
N CYS A 219 5.99 11.80 2.09
CA CYS A 219 6.26 13.12 1.56
C CYS A 219 4.97 13.92 1.30
N LEU A 220 3.92 13.27 0.79
CA LEU A 220 2.61 13.89 0.58
C LEU A 220 1.98 14.33 1.92
N ASP A 221 2.05 13.49 2.94
CA ASP A 221 1.50 13.75 4.26
C ASP A 221 2.28 14.85 5.01
N LEU A 222 3.60 14.92 4.80
CA LEU A 222 4.39 16.04 5.30
C LEU A 222 4.02 17.37 4.62
N CYS A 223 3.76 17.36 3.31
CA CYS A 223 3.24 18.52 2.60
C CYS A 223 1.90 18.98 3.20
N PHE A 224 0.98 18.04 3.38
CA PHE A 224 -0.33 18.32 3.96
C PHE A 224 -0.24 18.84 5.39
N ALA A 225 0.61 18.22 6.24
CA ALA A 225 0.85 18.68 7.59
C ALA A 225 1.45 20.10 7.64
N SER A 226 2.42 20.39 6.76
CA SER A 226 3.06 21.70 6.68
C SER A 226 2.06 22.79 6.27
N LEU A 227 1.15 22.53 5.33
CA LEU A 227 0.06 23.44 4.99
C LEU A 227 -0.88 23.68 6.18
N LYS A 228 -1.29 22.62 6.89
CA LYS A 228 -2.11 22.79 8.11
C LYS A 228 -1.42 23.61 9.22
N LEU A 229 -0.10 23.71 9.19
CA LEU A 229 0.71 24.52 10.10
C LEU A 229 1.07 25.92 9.52
N GLU A 230 0.53 26.29 8.37
CA GLU A 230 0.82 27.55 7.66
C GLU A 230 2.32 27.70 7.33
N GLN A 231 2.99 26.57 7.00
CA GLN A 231 4.42 26.49 6.68
C GLN A 231 4.61 26.22 5.17
N ALA A 232 4.17 27.18 4.34
CA ALA A 232 4.10 27.01 2.90
C ALA A 232 5.45 26.70 2.22
N GLU A 233 6.57 27.27 2.69
CA GLU A 233 7.91 26.98 2.16
C GLU A 233 8.33 25.52 2.43
N GLU A 234 8.00 24.98 3.60
CA GLU A 234 8.27 23.58 3.91
C GLU A 234 7.34 22.65 3.09
N ALA A 235 6.08 23.05 2.93
CA ALA A 235 5.09 22.33 2.12
C ALA A 235 5.54 22.20 0.65
N GLU A 236 6.10 23.27 0.06
CA GLU A 236 6.65 23.26 -1.31
C GLU A 236 7.70 22.15 -1.47
N GLY A 237 8.66 22.07 -0.55
CA GLY A 237 9.72 21.06 -0.61
C GLY A 237 9.18 19.63 -0.58
N TRP A 238 8.25 19.36 0.32
CA TRP A 238 7.63 18.05 0.44
C TRP A 238 6.71 17.72 -0.73
N GLY A 239 5.90 18.65 -1.19
CA GLY A 239 5.00 18.48 -2.33
C GLY A 239 5.74 18.18 -3.62
N VAL A 240 6.84 18.90 -3.91
CA VAL A 240 7.70 18.63 -5.08
C VAL A 240 8.32 17.24 -4.99
N ARG A 241 8.77 16.84 -3.81
CA ARG A 241 9.35 15.50 -3.59
C ARG A 241 8.29 14.40 -3.79
N ALA A 242 7.08 14.56 -3.24
CA ALA A 242 5.97 13.63 -3.42
C ALA A 242 5.58 13.50 -4.90
N LEU A 243 5.47 14.62 -5.61
CA LEU A 243 5.17 14.67 -7.05
C LEU A 243 6.23 13.91 -7.87
N GLY A 244 7.52 14.14 -7.54
CA GLY A 244 8.64 13.45 -8.19
C GLY A 244 8.59 11.94 -8.00
N LEU A 245 8.39 11.47 -6.78
CA LEU A 245 8.27 10.05 -6.46
C LEU A 245 7.02 9.43 -7.10
N GLY A 246 5.87 10.11 -7.02
CA GLY A 246 4.63 9.64 -7.66
C GLY A 246 4.79 9.43 -9.16
N ARG A 247 5.50 10.33 -9.85
CA ARG A 247 5.82 10.18 -11.29
C ARG A 247 6.81 9.06 -11.56
N GLU A 248 7.87 8.95 -10.75
CA GLU A 248 8.90 7.91 -10.88
C GLU A 248 8.30 6.51 -10.77
N PHE A 249 7.35 6.31 -9.86
CA PHE A 249 6.73 5.01 -9.59
C PHE A 249 5.32 4.82 -10.19
N GLY A 250 4.85 5.78 -11.00
CA GLY A 250 3.56 5.67 -11.70
C GLY A 250 2.33 5.75 -10.78
N ARG A 251 2.46 6.43 -9.64
CA ARG A 251 1.40 6.56 -8.62
C ARG A 251 0.49 7.75 -8.95
N ASN A 252 -0.53 7.52 -9.78
CA ASN A 252 -1.46 8.57 -10.23
C ASN A 252 -2.23 9.25 -9.10
N ASP A 253 -2.57 8.52 -8.06
CA ASP A 253 -3.22 9.01 -6.85
C ASP A 253 -2.35 10.02 -6.10
N VAL A 254 -1.06 9.71 -5.90
CA VAL A 254 -0.07 10.60 -5.30
C VAL A 254 0.18 11.83 -6.18
N VAL A 255 0.34 11.63 -7.50
CA VAL A 255 0.54 12.74 -8.46
C VAL A 255 -0.65 13.70 -8.44
N LYS A 256 -1.88 13.18 -8.48
CA LYS A 256 -3.11 13.98 -8.36
C LYS A 256 -3.11 14.83 -7.08
N ASN A 257 -2.91 14.18 -5.95
CA ASN A 257 -2.96 14.83 -4.65
C ASN A 257 -1.80 15.83 -4.45
N ALA A 258 -0.60 15.51 -4.95
CA ALA A 258 0.55 16.41 -4.90
C ALA A 258 0.31 17.69 -5.74
N HIS A 259 -0.32 17.56 -6.92
CA HIS A 259 -0.72 18.74 -7.69
C HIS A 259 -1.69 19.63 -6.92
N TYR A 260 -2.70 19.04 -6.26
CA TYR A 260 -3.63 19.83 -5.45
C TYR A 260 -2.91 20.55 -4.29
N LEU A 261 -2.12 19.82 -3.49
CA LEU A 261 -1.42 20.42 -2.35
C LEU A 261 -0.39 21.48 -2.79
N LEU A 262 0.29 21.30 -3.93
CA LEU A 262 1.21 22.30 -4.48
C LEU A 262 0.46 23.54 -4.98
N ALA A 263 -0.74 23.39 -5.56
CA ALA A 263 -1.56 24.54 -5.93
C ALA A 263 -1.94 25.38 -4.70
N GLU A 264 -2.43 24.74 -3.62
CA GLU A 264 -2.69 25.43 -2.35
C GLU A 264 -1.41 26.08 -1.78
N THR A 265 -0.28 25.37 -1.81
CA THR A 265 1.02 25.89 -1.34
C THR A 265 1.43 27.15 -2.10
N TYR A 266 1.36 27.12 -3.44
CA TYR A 266 1.75 28.29 -4.23
C TYR A 266 0.78 29.45 -4.09
N SER A 267 -0.51 29.17 -3.89
CA SER A 267 -1.49 30.22 -3.55
C SER A 267 -1.15 30.91 -2.22
N GLU A 268 -0.80 30.15 -1.18
CA GLU A 268 -0.36 30.72 0.11
C GLU A 268 0.94 31.53 -0.01
N LEU A 269 1.84 31.14 -0.91
CA LEU A 269 3.09 31.87 -1.20
C LEU A 269 2.88 33.11 -2.11
N GLY A 270 1.65 33.36 -2.59
CA GLY A 270 1.33 34.43 -3.53
C GLY A 270 1.93 34.25 -4.93
N ARG A 271 2.22 32.99 -5.31
CA ARG A 271 2.76 32.59 -6.62
C ARG A 271 1.65 32.07 -7.51
N GLU A 272 0.72 32.95 -7.90
CA GLU A 272 -0.52 32.62 -8.59
C GLU A 272 -0.32 31.84 -9.90
N ASP A 273 0.71 32.20 -10.71
CA ASP A 273 0.98 31.50 -11.97
C ASP A 273 1.36 30.01 -11.72
N ALA A 274 2.17 29.76 -10.70
CA ALA A 274 2.57 28.40 -10.33
C ALA A 274 1.38 27.61 -9.74
N ALA A 275 0.54 28.23 -8.92
CA ALA A 275 -0.67 27.63 -8.41
C ALA A 275 -1.60 27.22 -9.56
N GLU A 276 -1.78 28.09 -10.55
CA GLU A 276 -2.61 27.85 -11.71
C GLU A 276 -2.12 26.65 -12.56
N GLU A 277 -0.79 26.56 -12.79
CA GLU A 277 -0.20 25.41 -13.49
C GLU A 277 -0.53 24.07 -12.80
N HIS A 278 -0.50 24.05 -11.46
CA HIS A 278 -0.82 22.87 -10.68
C HIS A 278 -2.32 22.57 -10.67
N TYR A 279 -3.18 23.57 -10.59
CA TYR A 279 -4.63 23.36 -10.76
C TYR A 279 -4.95 22.83 -12.16
N GLU A 280 -4.37 23.37 -13.24
CA GLU A 280 -4.59 22.89 -14.61
C GLU A 280 -4.16 21.41 -14.79
N ALA A 281 -3.10 20.98 -14.10
CA ALA A 281 -2.68 19.58 -14.15
C ALA A 281 -3.75 18.61 -13.62
N LEU A 282 -4.67 19.06 -12.77
CA LEU A 282 -5.79 18.24 -12.27
C LEU A 282 -6.81 17.90 -13.34
N ALA A 283 -6.84 18.65 -14.47
CA ALA A 283 -7.71 18.34 -15.60
C ALA A 283 -7.56 16.91 -16.15
N ASN A 284 -6.37 16.33 -15.99
CA ASN A 284 -6.09 14.95 -16.40
C ASN A 284 -6.83 13.89 -15.56
N TYR A 285 -7.34 14.28 -14.39
CA TYR A 285 -7.97 13.37 -13.42
C TYR A 285 -9.47 13.57 -13.27
N TYR A 286 -10.00 14.73 -13.73
CA TYR A 286 -11.40 15.10 -13.51
C TYR A 286 -12.11 15.48 -14.81
N PRO A 287 -13.12 14.72 -15.28
CA PRO A 287 -13.84 14.99 -16.54
C PRO A 287 -14.51 16.38 -16.61
N ASN A 288 -14.98 16.90 -15.49
CA ASN A 288 -15.64 18.22 -15.38
C ASN A 288 -14.72 19.26 -14.72
N PHE A 289 -13.45 19.22 -15.05
CA PHE A 289 -12.45 20.06 -14.44
C PHE A 289 -12.77 21.56 -14.42
N PRO A 290 -13.33 22.20 -15.49
CA PRO A 290 -13.64 23.64 -15.43
C PRO A 290 -14.59 24.03 -14.30
N ALA A 291 -15.59 23.19 -13.99
CA ALA A 291 -16.49 23.42 -12.86
C ALA A 291 -15.78 23.21 -11.52
N LEU A 292 -14.96 22.15 -11.40
CA LEU A 292 -14.15 21.86 -10.22
C LEU A 292 -13.15 22.99 -9.95
N LYS A 293 -12.45 23.48 -10.98
CA LYS A 293 -11.48 24.57 -10.87
C LYS A 293 -12.09 25.83 -10.28
N ASN A 294 -13.25 26.26 -10.81
CA ASN A 294 -13.96 27.42 -10.26
C ASN A 294 -14.33 27.23 -8.78
N TYR A 295 -14.61 26.00 -8.37
CA TYR A 295 -14.90 25.68 -6.97
C TYR A 295 -13.62 25.75 -6.11
N LEU A 296 -12.52 25.16 -6.58
CA LEU A 296 -11.22 25.15 -5.88
C LEU A 296 -10.67 26.57 -5.66
N HIS A 297 -10.87 27.50 -6.60
CA HIS A 297 -10.50 28.92 -6.42
C HIS A 297 -11.32 29.67 -5.36
N GLN A 298 -12.46 29.12 -4.95
CA GLN A 298 -13.35 29.77 -3.99
C GLN A 298 -13.28 29.13 -2.60
N ILE A 299 -12.94 27.85 -2.50
CA ILE A 299 -13.00 27.06 -1.27
C ILE A 299 -11.78 26.15 -1.21
N SER A 300 -10.95 26.31 -0.18
CA SER A 300 -9.90 25.34 0.14
C SER A 300 -10.52 24.04 0.67
N LEU A 301 -10.10 22.90 0.11
CA LEU A 301 -10.53 21.59 0.57
C LEU A 301 -9.67 21.05 1.71
N MET A 302 -8.71 21.81 2.21
CA MET A 302 -7.73 21.34 3.23
C MET A 302 -8.37 20.77 4.49
N GLY A 303 -9.57 21.24 4.86
CA GLY A 303 -10.31 20.73 6.00
C GLY A 303 -11.18 19.49 5.72
N MET A 304 -11.33 19.08 4.45
CA MET A 304 -12.26 18.02 4.04
C MET A 304 -11.61 16.95 3.15
N ILE A 305 -10.42 17.22 2.62
CA ILE A 305 -9.77 16.32 1.66
C ILE A 305 -9.32 15.04 2.34
N ASN A 306 -9.61 13.92 1.68
CA ASN A 306 -9.02 12.63 2.03
C ASN A 306 -7.99 12.25 0.95
N LEU A 307 -6.72 12.27 1.31
CA LEU A 307 -5.61 11.94 0.40
C LEU A 307 -5.50 10.42 0.10
N ARG A 308 -6.35 9.62 0.70
CA ARG A 308 -6.41 8.15 0.53
C ARG A 308 -7.70 7.68 -0.19
N ALA A 309 -8.60 8.61 -0.59
CA ALA A 309 -9.85 8.31 -1.30
C ALA A 309 -9.72 8.44 -2.81
#